data_1167373951f29cf9a09a4e742b84a52d
#
_entry.id   1167373951f29cf9a09a4e742b84a52d
#
_cell.length_a   1.000
_cell.length_b   1.000
_cell.length_c   1.000
_cell.angle_alpha   90.00
_cell.angle_beta   90.00
_cell.angle_gamma   90.00
#
_symmetry.space_group_name_H-M   'P 1'
#
loop_
_entity.id
_entity.type
_entity.pdbx_description
1 polymer ?
#
loop_
_entity_poly.entity_id
_entity_poly.type
_entity_poly.pdbx_seq_one_letter_code
_entity_poly.pdbx_strand_id
1 'polypeptide(L)'
;MKYSEYSVVIVGSGAAGLYSALKISQQINLPDGILLLTKSTLGESNSKYAQGGIVGVIHQNPEDNVQSHVQDTLKAGAGLSEEKTVEYISEASDEVIN
;
A
#
# COMPACT_ATOMS: atom_id res chain seq x y z
N MET A 1 19.05 17.01 -25.81
CA MET A 1 18.30 16.55 -24.63
C MET A 1 18.71 15.12 -24.32
N LYS A 2 19.00 14.83 -23.07
CA LYS A 2 19.32 13.45 -22.65
C LYS A 2 18.05 12.79 -22.10
N TYR A 3 17.83 11.57 -22.52
CA TYR A 3 16.73 10.72 -22.04
C TYR A 3 17.30 9.56 -21.25
N SER A 4 16.58 9.14 -20.23
CA SER A 4 16.83 7.89 -19.52
C SER A 4 15.57 7.03 -19.60
N GLU A 5 15.74 5.75 -19.89
CA GLU A 5 14.65 4.79 -20.01
C GLU A 5 14.67 3.86 -18.81
N TYR A 6 13.49 3.55 -18.29
CA TYR A 6 13.28 2.60 -17.22
C TYR A 6 12.07 1.73 -17.51
N SER A 7 12.10 0.47 -17.11
CA SER A 7 10.98 -0.45 -17.27
C SER A 7 9.75 -0.01 -16.48
N VAL A 8 9.97 0.54 -15.30
CA VAL A 8 8.92 1.05 -14.41
C VAL A 8 9.37 2.35 -13.74
N VAL A 9 8.49 3.30 -13.65
CA VAL A 9 8.69 4.54 -12.88
C VAL A 9 7.66 4.62 -11.77
N ILE A 10 8.12 4.77 -10.54
CA ILE A 10 7.28 4.93 -9.34
C ILE A 10 7.51 6.33 -8.78
N VAL A 11 6.44 7.07 -8.59
CA VAL A 11 6.48 8.42 -8.03
C VAL A 11 6.01 8.38 -6.58
N GLY A 12 6.93 8.66 -5.67
CA GLY A 12 6.70 8.65 -4.24
C GLY A 12 7.43 7.53 -3.52
N SER A 13 8.09 7.87 -2.41
CA SER A 13 8.89 6.93 -1.59
C SER A 13 8.28 6.70 -0.21
N GLY A 14 6.97 6.82 -0.08
CA GLY A 14 6.22 6.36 1.08
C GLY A 14 6.03 4.83 1.07
N ALA A 15 5.25 4.31 2.01
CA ALA A 15 5.00 2.88 2.14
C ALA A 15 4.50 2.24 0.84
N ALA A 16 3.55 2.85 0.15
CA ALA A 16 3.00 2.34 -1.10
C ALA A 16 4.05 2.26 -2.21
N GLY A 17 4.84 3.31 -2.42
CA GLY A 17 5.87 3.34 -3.46
C GLY A 17 7.00 2.35 -3.20
N LEU A 18 7.49 2.28 -1.97
CA LEU A 18 8.55 1.34 -1.57
C LEU A 18 8.08 -0.12 -1.65
N TYR A 19 6.88 -0.41 -1.17
CA TYR A 19 6.30 -1.74 -1.24
C TYR A 19 6.06 -2.19 -2.69
N SER A 20 5.55 -1.30 -3.55
CA SER A 20 5.36 -1.56 -4.97
C SER A 20 6.69 -1.85 -5.67
N ALA A 21 7.73 -1.05 -5.41
CA ALA A 21 9.06 -1.26 -5.97
C ALA A 21 9.62 -2.64 -5.56
N LEU A 22 9.49 -2.99 -4.30
CA LEU A 22 9.94 -4.29 -3.78
C LEU A 22 9.20 -5.46 -4.44
N LYS A 23 7.89 -5.42 -4.47
CA LYS A 23 7.06 -6.50 -5.05
C LYS A 23 7.30 -6.65 -6.56
N ILE A 24 7.37 -5.57 -7.30
CA ILE A 24 7.64 -5.60 -8.75
C ILE A 24 9.03 -6.18 -9.01
N SER A 25 10.04 -5.78 -8.25
CA SER A 25 11.41 -6.28 -8.42
C SER A 25 11.55 -7.79 -8.16
N GLN A 26 10.68 -8.35 -7.33
CA GLN A 26 10.67 -9.78 -7.01
C GLN A 26 9.93 -10.64 -8.04
N GLN A 27 8.97 -10.07 -8.75
CA GLN A 27 8.06 -10.82 -9.63
C GLN A 27 8.41 -10.75 -11.10
N ILE A 28 9.07 -9.69 -11.54
CA ILE A 28 9.27 -9.37 -12.96
C ILE A 28 10.75 -9.09 -13.21
N ASN A 29 11.28 -9.70 -14.28
CA ASN A 29 12.60 -9.33 -14.79
C ASN A 29 12.49 -8.00 -15.55
N LEU A 30 13.17 -6.99 -15.06
CA LEU A 30 13.11 -5.63 -15.58
C LEU A 30 14.48 -5.25 -16.16
N PRO A 31 14.67 -5.33 -17.50
CA PRO A 31 15.98 -5.10 -18.12
C PRO A 31 16.52 -3.69 -17.85
N ASP A 32 15.66 -2.68 -17.82
CA ASP A 32 16.04 -1.28 -17.60
C ASP A 32 15.81 -0.81 -16.15
N GLY A 33 15.40 -1.71 -15.28
CA GLY A 33 15.24 -1.47 -13.86
C GLY A 33 14.02 -0.63 -13.49
N ILE A 34 13.98 -0.23 -12.22
CA ILE A 34 12.91 0.58 -11.64
C ILE A 34 13.48 1.94 -11.24
N LEU A 35 12.85 3.02 -11.68
CA LEU A 35 13.11 4.35 -11.17
C LEU A 35 12.12 4.71 -10.08
N LEU A 36 12.62 5.00 -8.88
CA LEU A 36 11.82 5.52 -7.78
C LEU A 36 12.11 7.02 -7.62
N LEU A 37 11.12 7.86 -7.93
CA LEU A 37 11.21 9.30 -7.82
C LEU A 37 10.69 9.79 -6.46
N THR A 38 11.44 10.66 -5.83
CA THR A 38 11.03 11.33 -4.59
C THR A 38 11.40 12.80 -4.64
N LYS A 39 10.61 13.65 -4.00
CA LYS A 39 10.88 15.10 -3.95
C LYS A 39 11.98 15.48 -2.94
N SER A 40 12.37 14.56 -2.08
CA SER A 40 13.35 14.76 -1.02
C SER A 40 14.25 13.52 -0.91
N THR A 41 14.78 13.22 0.26
CA THR A 41 15.50 11.97 0.53
C THR A 41 14.60 10.76 0.45
N LEU A 42 15.15 9.63 0.06
CA LEU A 42 14.42 8.37 -0.01
C LEU A 42 13.78 8.01 1.34
N GLY A 43 12.51 7.67 1.31
CA GLY A 43 11.74 7.30 2.51
C GLY A 43 11.23 8.50 3.32
N GLU A 44 11.61 9.72 3.00
CA GLU A 44 11.05 10.92 3.64
C GLU A 44 9.59 11.09 3.21
N SER A 45 8.66 10.76 4.09
CA SER A 45 7.24 10.63 3.76
C SER A 45 6.35 10.69 5.00
N ASN A 46 5.06 10.86 4.79
CA ASN A 46 4.08 10.76 5.87
C ASN A 46 4.10 9.38 6.55
N SER A 47 4.40 8.32 5.80
CA SER A 47 4.53 6.96 6.35
C SER A 47 5.64 6.86 7.39
N LYS A 48 6.77 7.55 7.19
CA LYS A 48 7.88 7.58 8.14
C LYS A 48 7.50 8.21 9.49
N TYR A 49 6.63 9.20 9.45
CA TYR A 49 6.20 9.95 10.64
C TYR A 49 4.85 9.48 11.18
N ALA A 50 4.22 8.51 10.56
CA ALA A 50 2.99 7.93 11.06
C ALA A 50 3.21 7.28 12.43
N GLN A 51 2.28 7.51 13.34
CA GLN A 51 2.26 6.91 14.67
C GLN A 51 1.07 5.98 14.81
N GLY A 52 1.20 4.96 15.66
CA GLY A 52 0.20 3.94 15.83
C GLY A 52 0.53 2.69 15.03
N GLY A 53 -0.50 1.94 14.68
CA GLY A 53 -0.39 0.68 13.99
C GLY A 53 -0.99 0.70 12.60
N ILE A 54 -0.97 -0.44 11.98
CA ILE A 54 -1.76 -0.74 10.80
C ILE A 54 -2.97 -1.59 11.23
N VAL A 55 -4.13 -1.28 10.69
CA VAL A 55 -5.37 -2.01 10.99
C VAL A 55 -5.67 -3.00 9.87
N GLY A 56 -6.00 -4.22 10.23
CA GLY A 56 -6.41 -5.26 9.29
C GLY A 56 -7.04 -6.43 10.01
N VAL A 57 -7.77 -7.23 9.26
CA VAL A 57 -8.37 -8.49 9.75
C VAL A 57 -7.36 -9.60 9.54
N ILE A 58 -6.95 -10.24 10.64
CA ILE A 58 -6.06 -11.40 10.61
C ILE A 58 -6.89 -12.64 10.87
N HIS A 59 -6.93 -13.55 9.90
CA HIS A 59 -7.78 -14.74 9.92
C HIS A 59 -7.53 -15.71 11.10
N GLN A 60 -6.46 -15.51 11.83
CA GLN A 60 -6.16 -16.28 13.06
C GLN A 60 -7.01 -15.86 14.26
N ASN A 61 -7.71 -14.73 14.18
CA ASN A 61 -8.59 -14.27 15.25
C ASN A 61 -10.06 -14.62 14.92
N PRO A 62 -10.68 -15.61 15.59
CA PRO A 62 -12.04 -16.04 15.26
C PRO A 62 -13.12 -15.02 15.67
N GLU A 63 -12.77 -14.02 16.48
CA GLU A 63 -13.70 -12.96 16.92
C GLU A 63 -13.73 -11.76 15.97
N ASP A 64 -12.82 -11.74 14.98
CA ASP A 64 -12.72 -10.66 14.02
C ASP A 64 -13.09 -11.18 12.61
N ASN A 65 -13.69 -10.31 11.79
CA ASN A 65 -14.06 -10.66 10.44
C ASN A 65 -14.06 -9.45 9.50
N VAL A 66 -13.84 -9.73 8.21
CA VAL A 66 -13.76 -8.71 7.16
C VAL A 66 -15.04 -7.86 7.11
N GLN A 67 -16.22 -8.47 7.23
CA GLN A 67 -17.49 -7.77 7.13
C GLN A 67 -17.67 -6.72 8.24
N SER A 68 -17.31 -7.06 9.47
CA SER A 68 -17.35 -6.12 10.59
C SER A 68 -16.38 -4.96 10.37
N HIS A 69 -15.16 -5.24 9.92
CA HIS A 69 -14.16 -4.22 9.62
C HIS A 69 -14.61 -3.28 8.48
N VAL A 70 -15.22 -3.81 7.43
CA VAL A 70 -15.81 -3.02 6.34
C VAL A 70 -16.88 -2.08 6.87
N GLN A 71 -17.83 -2.57 7.67
CA GLN A 71 -18.91 -1.75 8.23
C GLN A 71 -18.36 -0.63 9.13
N ASP A 72 -17.41 -0.92 9.98
CA ASP A 72 -16.79 0.09 10.85
C ASP A 72 -16.05 1.15 10.04
N THR A 73 -15.35 0.74 8.99
CA THR A 73 -14.64 1.65 8.08
C THR A 73 -15.60 2.56 7.31
N LEU A 74 -16.70 2.00 6.76
CA LEU A 74 -17.71 2.78 6.06
C LEU A 74 -18.41 3.78 6.98
N LYS A 75 -18.71 3.36 8.22
CA LYS A 75 -19.29 4.23 9.24
C LYS A 75 -18.36 5.38 9.60
N ALA A 76 -17.07 5.08 9.84
CA ALA A 76 -16.06 6.09 10.13
C ALA A 76 -15.84 7.07 8.96
N GLY A 77 -15.96 6.57 7.73
CA GLY A 77 -15.84 7.35 6.50
C GLY A 77 -17.00 8.31 6.22
N ALA A 78 -18.10 8.22 6.97
CA ALA A 78 -19.25 9.12 6.91
C ALA A 78 -19.80 9.38 5.48
N GLY A 79 -19.84 8.35 4.65
CA GLY A 79 -20.33 8.42 3.27
C GLY A 79 -19.31 8.84 2.23
N LEU A 80 -18.06 9.08 2.61
CA LEU A 80 -16.98 9.44 1.68
C LEU A 80 -16.19 8.22 1.18
N SER A 81 -16.33 7.07 1.83
CA SER A 81 -15.62 5.86 1.46
C SER A 81 -16.30 5.14 0.29
N GLU A 82 -15.49 4.61 -0.61
CA GLU A 82 -15.96 3.75 -1.70
C GLU A 82 -15.95 2.30 -1.21
N GLU A 83 -17.15 1.69 -1.12
CA GLU A 83 -17.37 0.39 -0.47
C GLU A 83 -16.52 -0.73 -1.05
N LYS A 84 -16.46 -0.86 -2.38
CA LYS A 84 -15.65 -1.89 -3.05
C LYS A 84 -14.16 -1.77 -2.75
N THR A 85 -13.66 -0.56 -2.61
CA THR A 85 -12.27 -0.31 -2.23
C THR A 85 -12.02 -0.72 -0.78
N VAL A 86 -12.96 -0.42 0.12
CA VAL A 86 -12.87 -0.84 1.53
C VAL A 86 -12.91 -2.35 1.66
N GLU A 87 -13.81 -3.03 0.94
CA GLU A 87 -13.87 -4.50 0.89
C GLU A 87 -12.56 -5.11 0.41
N TYR A 88 -12.04 -4.65 -0.72
CA TYR A 88 -10.80 -5.14 -1.30
C TYR A 88 -9.60 -5.00 -0.35
N ILE A 89 -9.44 -3.83 0.28
CA ILE A 89 -8.35 -3.58 1.23
C ILE A 89 -8.50 -4.45 2.48
N SER A 90 -9.73 -4.60 2.98
CA SER A 90 -10.01 -5.39 4.19
C SER A 90 -9.74 -6.89 3.95
N GLU A 91 -10.12 -7.42 2.80
CA GLU A 91 -9.84 -8.81 2.41
C GLU A 91 -8.35 -9.09 2.23
N ALA A 92 -7.61 -8.14 1.64
CA ALA A 92 -6.18 -8.29 1.40
C ALA A 92 -5.31 -8.11 2.66
N SER A 93 -5.87 -7.64 3.77
CA SER A 93 -5.09 -7.22 4.94
C SER A 93 -4.29 -8.35 5.59
N ASP A 94 -4.82 -9.57 5.64
CA ASP A 94 -4.12 -10.71 6.24
C ASP A 94 -2.84 -11.06 5.45
N GLU A 95 -2.93 -11.09 4.13
CA GLU A 95 -1.77 -11.35 3.26
C GLU A 95 -0.70 -10.26 3.36
N VAL A 96 -1.12 -9.01 3.51
CA VAL A 96 -0.20 -7.86 3.52
C VAL A 96 0.49 -7.71 4.88
N ILE A 97 -0.21 -8.03 5.98
CA ILE A 97 0.30 -7.86 7.35
C ILE A 97 1.19 -9.04 7.77
N ASN A 98 0.90 -10.26 7.36
CA ASN A 98 1.65 -11.48 7.63
C ASN A 98 2.70 -11.77 6.56
#